data_8f0c12cbe27f69afacd3eb2c86f6f782
#
_entry.id   8f0c12cbe27f69afacd3eb2c86f6f782
#
_cell.length_a   1.000
_cell.length_b   1.000
_cell.length_c   1.000
_cell.angle_alpha   90.00
_cell.angle_beta   90.00
_cell.angle_gamma   90.00
#
_symmetry.space_group_name_H-M   'P 1'
#
loop_
_entity.id
_entity.type
_entity.pdbx_description
1 polymer ?
#
loop_
_entity_poly.entity_id
_entity_poly.type
_entity_poly.pdbx_seq_one_letter_code
_entity_poly.pdbx_strand_id
1 'polypeptide(L)'
;GPRPFIEDMADAAAAAGATAIVVDSFAPRRISRMQAFATVCTGARLQGRERAGDLYATIAWARRQPWADASRISVIGWSHGGWTIMDSLALRTGEEMRRVTGLEDLQGEPLEGLAATMIVYPYTGVGTYTGHRDWRIAPRSTAIIAQRDYIVGSTRSALERQRARGAPMEILLFENATHAFEDAQAEDPRVRYSPAATARERELLREMIEAL
;
A
#
# COMPACT_ATOMS: atom_id res chain seq x y z
N GLY A 1 3.85 8.97 15.72
CA GLY A 1 3.50 7.54 15.66
C GLY A 1 2.49 7.25 14.55
N PRO A 2 2.23 5.98 14.24
CA PRO A 2 1.22 5.59 13.25
C PRO A 2 -0.17 6.07 13.70
N ARG A 3 -1.13 6.03 12.78
CA ARG A 3 -2.53 6.30 13.13
C ARG A 3 -3.11 5.10 13.89
N PRO A 4 -4.06 5.30 14.82
CA PRO A 4 -4.63 4.19 15.59
C PRO A 4 -5.16 3.05 14.74
N PHE A 5 -5.82 3.33 13.61
CA PHE A 5 -6.32 2.28 12.73
C PHE A 5 -5.20 1.42 12.10
N ILE A 6 -3.99 1.97 11.91
CA ILE A 6 -2.82 1.19 11.45
C ILE A 6 -2.38 0.21 12.53
N GLU A 7 -2.41 0.63 13.80
CA GLU A 7 -2.11 -0.24 14.94
C GLU A 7 -3.19 -1.34 15.05
N ASP A 8 -4.47 -0.98 14.92
CA ASP A 8 -5.58 -1.93 14.91
C ASP A 8 -5.45 -2.99 13.77
N MET A 9 -4.99 -2.57 12.59
CA MET A 9 -4.75 -3.51 11.48
C MET A 9 -3.53 -4.38 11.69
N ALA A 10 -2.48 -3.85 12.34
CA ALA A 10 -1.32 -4.63 12.74
C ALA A 10 -1.69 -5.70 13.78
N ASP A 11 -2.53 -5.34 14.76
CA ASP A 11 -3.06 -6.28 15.76
C ASP A 11 -3.95 -7.36 15.11
N ALA A 12 -4.77 -6.98 14.13
CA ALA A 12 -5.58 -7.93 13.37
C ALA A 12 -4.71 -8.91 12.56
N ALA A 13 -3.61 -8.43 11.97
CA ALA A 13 -2.65 -9.28 11.28
C ALA A 13 -1.95 -10.24 12.25
N ALA A 14 -1.56 -9.75 13.43
CA ALA A 14 -0.95 -10.58 14.48
C ALA A 14 -1.92 -11.65 14.98
N ALA A 15 -3.18 -11.30 15.17
CA ALA A 15 -4.23 -12.26 15.55
C ALA A 15 -4.47 -13.34 14.48
N ALA A 16 -4.21 -13.04 13.21
CA ALA A 16 -4.24 -14.00 12.10
C ALA A 16 -2.93 -14.81 11.94
N GLY A 17 -1.97 -14.66 12.85
CA GLY A 17 -0.72 -15.42 12.88
C GLY A 17 0.44 -14.82 12.09
N ALA A 18 0.34 -13.58 11.64
CA ALA A 18 1.42 -12.88 10.97
C ALA A 18 2.22 -11.98 11.92
N THR A 19 3.50 -11.76 11.62
CA THR A 19 4.25 -10.67 12.25
C THR A 19 4.04 -9.38 11.45
N ALA A 20 3.45 -8.37 12.08
CA ALA A 20 3.20 -7.09 11.44
C ALA A 20 4.38 -6.12 11.58
N ILE A 21 4.77 -5.48 10.48
CA ILE A 21 5.78 -4.42 10.45
C ILE A 21 5.14 -3.15 9.92
N VAL A 22 5.09 -2.12 10.76
CA VAL A 22 4.57 -0.80 10.37
C VAL A 22 5.70 0.09 9.89
N VAL A 23 5.65 0.47 8.59
CA VAL A 23 6.70 1.28 7.95
C VAL A 23 6.38 2.76 8.08
N ASP A 24 7.18 3.49 8.86
CA ASP A 24 7.09 4.95 8.94
C ASP A 24 8.04 5.63 7.94
N SER A 25 7.50 6.04 6.81
CA SER A 25 8.24 6.78 5.78
C SER A 25 8.41 8.25 6.07
N PHE A 26 7.71 8.80 7.05
CA PHE A 26 7.62 10.25 7.28
C PHE A 26 8.56 10.74 8.38
N ALA A 27 8.63 10.06 9.52
CA ALA A 27 9.45 10.49 10.65
C ALA A 27 10.94 10.63 10.28
N PRO A 28 11.59 9.67 9.59
CA PRO A 28 12.99 9.82 9.17
C PRO A 28 13.23 11.01 8.24
N ARG A 29 12.21 11.38 7.45
CA ARG A 29 12.26 12.53 6.53
C ARG A 29 11.82 13.84 7.17
N ARG A 30 11.53 13.85 8.45
CA ARG A 30 11.00 15.01 9.20
C ARG A 30 9.77 15.62 8.53
N ILE A 31 8.90 14.78 7.98
CA ILE A 31 7.63 15.18 7.38
C ILE A 31 6.55 15.07 8.45
N SER A 32 6.01 16.20 8.89
CA SER A 32 4.88 16.22 9.83
C SER A 32 3.59 15.73 9.16
N ARG A 33 2.59 15.35 9.96
CA ARG A 33 1.26 14.94 9.46
C ARG A 33 0.63 16.00 8.55
N MET A 34 0.70 17.27 8.94
CA MET A 34 0.15 18.39 8.16
C MET A 34 0.90 18.57 6.83
N GLN A 35 2.23 18.48 6.85
CA GLN A 35 3.04 18.53 5.62
C GLN A 35 2.75 17.33 4.72
N ALA A 36 2.59 16.12 5.27
CA ALA A 36 2.24 14.94 4.52
C ALA A 36 0.91 15.14 3.79
N PHE A 37 -0.12 15.62 4.48
CA PHE A 37 -1.41 15.91 3.86
C PHE A 37 -1.30 16.95 2.73
N ALA A 38 -0.58 18.04 2.94
CA ALA A 38 -0.47 19.12 1.98
C ALA A 38 0.41 18.80 0.75
N THR A 39 1.44 17.96 0.92
CA THR A 39 2.47 17.78 -0.11
C THR A 39 2.63 16.36 -0.60
N VAL A 40 2.40 15.35 0.23
CA VAL A 40 2.53 13.94 -0.14
C VAL A 40 1.25 13.44 -0.80
N CYS A 41 0.08 13.76 -0.25
CA CYS A 41 -1.20 13.37 -0.85
C CYS A 41 -1.44 14.02 -2.22
N THR A 42 -0.79 15.13 -2.51
CA THR A 42 -0.84 15.80 -3.83
C THR A 42 0.24 15.30 -4.80
N GLY A 43 1.15 14.43 -4.35
CA GLY A 43 2.29 13.97 -5.15
C GLY A 43 3.40 14.99 -5.34
N ALA A 44 3.33 16.16 -4.70
CA ALA A 44 4.35 17.22 -4.81
C ALA A 44 5.65 16.87 -4.08
N ARG A 45 5.58 16.03 -3.06
CA ARG A 45 6.72 15.54 -2.28
C ARG A 45 6.54 14.06 -1.94
N LEU A 46 7.60 13.28 -2.05
CA LEU A 46 7.62 11.85 -1.76
C LEU A 46 6.56 11.08 -2.57
N GLN A 47 6.84 10.85 -3.84
CA GLN A 47 5.96 10.05 -4.72
C GLN A 47 5.99 8.56 -4.35
N GLY A 48 4.99 7.80 -4.82
CA GLY A 48 4.89 6.36 -4.54
C GLY A 48 6.17 5.59 -4.90
N ARG A 49 6.76 5.91 -6.06
CA ARG A 49 8.01 5.29 -6.52
C ARG A 49 9.23 5.62 -5.65
N GLU A 50 9.30 6.83 -5.08
CA GLU A 50 10.38 7.20 -4.16
C GLU A 50 10.23 6.46 -2.82
N ARG A 51 8.99 6.36 -2.35
CA ARG A 51 8.64 5.63 -1.14
C ARG A 51 8.75 4.11 -1.31
N ALA A 52 8.76 3.60 -2.55
CA ALA A 52 9.05 2.18 -2.83
C ALA A 52 10.39 1.73 -2.25
N GLY A 53 11.37 2.63 -2.11
CA GLY A 53 12.63 2.34 -1.43
C GLY A 53 12.47 1.89 0.02
N ASP A 54 11.54 2.49 0.76
CA ASP A 54 11.26 2.11 2.15
C ASP A 54 10.68 0.68 2.20
N LEU A 55 9.79 0.35 1.27
CA LEU A 55 9.22 -0.99 1.15
C LEU A 55 10.30 -2.03 0.80
N TYR A 56 11.14 -1.75 -0.19
CA TYR A 56 12.23 -2.64 -0.59
C TYR A 56 13.21 -2.89 0.56
N ALA A 57 13.63 -1.83 1.26
CA ALA A 57 14.52 -1.95 2.40
C ALA A 57 13.88 -2.77 3.54
N THR A 58 12.58 -2.57 3.79
CA THR A 58 11.84 -3.30 4.82
C THR A 58 11.73 -4.78 4.47
N ILE A 59 11.38 -5.14 3.23
CA ILE A 59 11.30 -6.53 2.78
C ILE A 59 12.69 -7.18 2.86
N ALA A 60 13.74 -6.52 2.37
CA ALA A 60 15.09 -7.03 2.44
C ALA A 60 15.58 -7.22 3.88
N TRP A 61 15.17 -6.36 4.81
CA TRP A 61 15.44 -6.52 6.22
C TRP A 61 14.66 -7.70 6.83
N ALA A 62 13.34 -7.77 6.56
CA ALA A 62 12.46 -8.81 7.09
C ALA A 62 12.93 -10.21 6.68
N ARG A 63 13.32 -10.40 5.43
CA ARG A 63 13.82 -11.69 4.88
C ARG A 63 15.06 -12.22 5.60
N ARG A 64 15.81 -11.36 6.29
CA ARG A 64 17.01 -11.75 7.08
C ARG A 64 16.67 -12.08 8.53
N GLN A 65 15.41 -11.93 8.94
CA GLN A 65 15.05 -12.19 10.33
C GLN A 65 14.77 -13.68 10.55
N PRO A 66 15.18 -14.26 11.66
CA PRO A 66 15.02 -15.70 11.92
C PRO A 66 13.56 -16.12 12.14
N TRP A 67 12.66 -15.16 12.38
CA TRP A 67 11.23 -15.39 12.58
C TRP A 67 10.41 -15.22 11.30
N ALA A 68 11.01 -14.74 10.20
CA ALA A 68 10.29 -14.47 8.96
C ALA A 68 10.37 -15.63 7.98
N ASP A 69 9.23 -15.99 7.41
CA ASP A 69 9.20 -16.83 6.22
C ASP A 69 9.37 -15.93 4.98
N ALA A 70 10.54 -15.99 4.38
CA ALA A 70 10.91 -15.16 3.23
C ALA A 70 10.08 -15.42 1.97
N SER A 71 9.29 -16.50 1.92
CA SER A 71 8.39 -16.84 0.81
C SER A 71 6.94 -16.43 1.04
N ARG A 72 6.60 -15.98 2.26
CA ARG A 72 5.23 -15.67 2.70
C ARG A 72 5.11 -14.22 3.17
N ILE A 73 5.57 -13.29 2.35
CA ILE A 73 5.48 -11.86 2.62
C ILE A 73 4.20 -11.31 1.99
N SER A 74 3.44 -10.54 2.75
CA SER A 74 2.33 -9.75 2.24
C SER A 74 2.47 -8.28 2.62
N VAL A 75 1.87 -7.40 1.83
CA VAL A 75 1.93 -5.95 2.06
C VAL A 75 0.53 -5.36 1.96
N ILE A 76 0.17 -4.53 2.93
CA ILE A 76 -1.04 -3.72 2.89
C ILE A 76 -0.68 -2.23 2.81
N GLY A 77 -1.42 -1.47 2.02
CA GLY A 77 -1.18 -0.02 1.91
C GLY A 77 -2.43 0.76 1.58
N TRP A 78 -2.64 1.83 2.34
CA TRP A 78 -3.77 2.74 2.25
C TRP A 78 -3.40 4.01 1.50
N SER A 79 -4.29 4.51 0.65
CA SER A 79 -4.13 5.80 -0.01
C SER A 79 -2.77 5.91 -0.72
N HIS A 80 -1.89 6.78 -0.24
CA HIS A 80 -0.51 6.90 -0.71
C HIS A 80 0.30 5.60 -0.52
N GLY A 81 -0.01 4.79 0.51
CA GLY A 81 0.59 3.46 0.69
C GLY A 81 0.20 2.50 -0.42
N GLY A 82 -1.07 2.52 -0.86
CA GLY A 82 -1.52 1.78 -2.02
C GLY A 82 -0.82 2.22 -3.32
N TRP A 83 -0.64 3.52 -3.51
CA TRP A 83 0.21 4.05 -4.59
C TRP A 83 1.64 3.53 -4.52
N THR A 84 2.24 3.53 -3.32
CA THR A 84 3.59 3.01 -3.09
C THR A 84 3.71 1.55 -3.52
N ILE A 85 2.75 0.70 -3.14
CA ILE A 85 2.74 -0.72 -3.54
C ILE A 85 2.70 -0.84 -5.06
N MET A 86 1.77 -0.18 -5.72
CA MET A 86 1.60 -0.28 -7.18
C MET A 86 2.82 0.23 -7.95
N ASP A 87 3.40 1.35 -7.51
CA ASP A 87 4.62 1.88 -8.12
C ASP A 87 5.83 0.97 -7.85
N SER A 88 5.93 0.35 -6.67
CA SER A 88 7.00 -0.60 -6.36
C SER A 88 6.96 -1.85 -7.26
N LEU A 89 5.77 -2.33 -7.59
CA LEU A 89 5.58 -3.45 -8.51
C LEU A 89 5.96 -3.09 -9.97
N ALA A 90 5.79 -1.83 -10.35
CA ALA A 90 6.03 -1.34 -11.72
C ALA A 90 7.41 -0.68 -11.93
N LEU A 91 8.14 -0.33 -10.86
CA LEU A 91 9.45 0.33 -10.94
C LEU A 91 10.51 -0.66 -11.43
N ARG A 92 11.19 -0.34 -12.53
CA ARG A 92 12.20 -1.22 -13.12
C ARG A 92 13.42 -1.33 -12.22
N THR A 93 13.97 -2.54 -12.14
CA THR A 93 15.22 -2.82 -11.41
C THR A 93 16.44 -2.15 -12.04
N GLY A 94 17.54 -2.10 -11.32
CA GLY A 94 18.79 -1.53 -11.82
C GLY A 94 18.87 -0.02 -11.65
N GLU A 95 19.31 0.69 -12.69
CA GLU A 95 19.61 2.12 -12.61
C GLU A 95 18.38 2.98 -12.27
N GLU A 96 17.20 2.70 -12.86
CA GLU A 96 15.99 3.47 -12.56
C GLU A 96 15.64 3.35 -11.08
N MET A 97 15.69 2.15 -10.51
CA MET A 97 15.40 1.92 -9.11
C MET A 97 16.38 2.67 -8.20
N ARG A 98 17.70 2.54 -8.44
CA ARG A 98 18.72 3.27 -7.65
C ARG A 98 18.48 4.76 -7.69
N ARG A 99 18.29 5.33 -8.87
CA ARG A 99 18.07 6.76 -9.04
C ARG A 99 16.82 7.26 -8.31
N VAL A 100 15.73 6.49 -8.34
CA VAL A 100 14.44 6.90 -7.78
C VAL A 100 14.36 6.67 -6.28
N THR A 101 14.89 5.56 -5.78
CA THR A 101 14.79 5.19 -4.37
C THR A 101 16.00 5.59 -3.54
N GLY A 102 17.15 5.87 -4.17
CA GLY A 102 18.42 6.12 -3.49
C GLY A 102 19.05 4.87 -2.87
N LEU A 103 18.57 3.66 -3.20
CA LEU A 103 19.09 2.41 -2.68
C LEU A 103 20.16 1.86 -3.62
N GLU A 104 21.43 1.88 -3.18
CA GLU A 104 22.58 1.44 -3.98
C GLU A 104 22.80 -0.08 -3.94
N ASP A 105 22.52 -0.73 -2.79
CA ASP A 105 22.97 -2.09 -2.50
C ASP A 105 21.89 -3.18 -2.70
N LEU A 106 20.74 -2.87 -3.32
CA LEU A 106 19.73 -3.87 -3.59
C LEU A 106 20.15 -4.77 -4.77
N GLN A 107 20.41 -6.03 -4.45
CA GLN A 107 20.70 -7.07 -5.43
C GLN A 107 19.44 -7.90 -5.73
N GLY A 108 19.29 -8.35 -6.98
CA GLY A 108 18.20 -9.21 -7.40
C GLY A 108 16.84 -8.51 -7.48
N GLU A 109 15.76 -9.26 -7.23
CA GLU A 109 14.39 -8.75 -7.18
C GLU A 109 14.06 -8.31 -5.75
N PRO A 110 13.90 -6.99 -5.48
CA PRO A 110 13.69 -6.48 -4.12
C PRO A 110 12.35 -6.91 -3.51
N LEU A 111 11.42 -7.35 -4.33
CA LEU A 111 10.11 -7.85 -3.91
C LEU A 111 10.03 -9.39 -3.95
N GLU A 112 11.15 -10.08 -4.02
CA GLU A 112 11.18 -11.54 -3.97
C GLU A 112 10.52 -12.04 -2.67
N GLY A 113 9.63 -13.02 -2.78
CA GLY A 113 8.84 -13.54 -1.67
C GLY A 113 7.55 -12.78 -1.37
N LEU A 114 7.28 -11.68 -2.09
CA LEU A 114 5.99 -10.99 -1.99
C LEU A 114 4.89 -11.84 -2.65
N ALA A 115 4.08 -12.50 -1.83
CA ALA A 115 3.04 -13.42 -2.26
C ALA A 115 1.67 -12.72 -2.46
N ALA A 116 1.36 -11.74 -1.63
CA ALA A 116 0.08 -11.04 -1.71
C ALA A 116 0.17 -9.54 -1.40
N THR A 117 -0.77 -8.76 -1.94
CA THR A 117 -0.94 -7.34 -1.60
C THR A 117 -2.40 -6.99 -1.35
N MET A 118 -2.64 -6.09 -0.40
CA MET A 118 -3.93 -5.42 -0.22
C MET A 118 -3.75 -3.92 -0.45
N ILE A 119 -4.46 -3.37 -1.41
CA ILE A 119 -4.32 -2.00 -1.92
C ILE A 119 -5.62 -1.26 -1.64
N VAL A 120 -5.62 -0.39 -0.63
CA VAL A 120 -6.84 0.20 -0.10
C VAL A 120 -6.97 1.66 -0.53
N TYR A 121 -8.05 1.99 -1.22
CA TYR A 121 -8.38 3.31 -1.82
C TYR A 121 -7.14 4.07 -2.32
N PRO A 122 -6.35 3.46 -3.25
CA PRO A 122 -5.06 4.00 -3.64
C PRO A 122 -5.21 5.32 -4.41
N TYR A 123 -4.22 6.21 -4.29
CA TYR A 123 -4.08 7.30 -5.24
C TYR A 123 -3.60 6.75 -6.59
N THR A 124 -4.28 7.14 -7.68
CA THR A 124 -3.98 6.69 -9.05
C THR A 124 -3.87 7.85 -10.05
N GLY A 125 -3.68 9.07 -9.53
CA GLY A 125 -3.61 10.29 -10.32
C GLY A 125 -2.25 10.55 -10.97
N VAL A 126 -1.96 11.83 -11.18
CA VAL A 126 -0.72 12.27 -11.85
C VAL A 126 0.52 11.78 -11.09
N GLY A 127 1.50 11.27 -11.82
CA GLY A 127 2.76 10.79 -11.27
C GLY A 127 2.79 9.31 -10.93
N THR A 128 1.64 8.60 -10.99
CA THR A 128 1.58 7.16 -10.74
C THR A 128 1.95 6.33 -11.96
N TYR A 129 2.46 5.13 -11.75
CA TYR A 129 2.67 4.14 -12.82
C TYR A 129 1.43 3.28 -13.09
N THR A 130 0.41 3.37 -12.23
CA THR A 130 -0.82 2.58 -12.31
C THR A 130 -1.53 2.77 -13.66
N GLY A 131 -1.80 1.66 -14.34
CA GLY A 131 -2.44 1.65 -15.65
C GLY A 131 -1.55 2.07 -16.83
N HIS A 132 -0.27 2.41 -16.58
CA HIS A 132 0.68 2.85 -17.60
C HIS A 132 1.88 1.92 -17.76
N ARG A 133 2.25 1.17 -16.71
CA ARG A 133 3.36 0.24 -16.71
C ARG A 133 2.92 -1.15 -16.24
N ASP A 134 3.52 -2.17 -16.82
CA ASP A 134 3.34 -3.56 -16.38
C ASP A 134 4.06 -3.77 -15.05
N TRP A 135 3.48 -4.62 -14.21
CA TRP A 135 4.14 -5.08 -13.00
C TRP A 135 5.25 -6.08 -13.33
N ARG A 136 6.38 -5.99 -12.64
CA ARG A 136 7.53 -6.90 -12.81
C ARG A 136 7.29 -8.28 -12.20
N ILE A 137 6.54 -8.30 -11.11
CA ILE A 137 6.07 -9.52 -10.44
C ILE A 137 4.56 -9.43 -10.29
N ALA A 138 3.91 -10.57 -10.12
CA ALA A 138 2.46 -10.68 -10.10
C ALA A 138 1.95 -11.28 -8.77
N PRO A 139 2.10 -10.59 -7.62
CA PRO A 139 1.54 -11.06 -6.36
C PRO A 139 0.01 -11.07 -6.46
N ARG A 140 -0.64 -12.04 -5.80
CA ARG A 140 -2.09 -12.01 -5.66
C ARG A 140 -2.52 -10.71 -4.98
N SER A 141 -3.39 -9.95 -5.59
CA SER A 141 -3.72 -8.61 -5.15
C SER A 141 -5.21 -8.42 -4.93
N THR A 142 -5.57 -7.75 -3.83
CA THR A 142 -6.92 -7.27 -3.56
C THR A 142 -6.89 -5.74 -3.53
N ALA A 143 -7.64 -5.10 -4.41
CA ALA A 143 -7.78 -3.65 -4.43
C ALA A 143 -9.17 -3.24 -3.94
N ILE A 144 -9.23 -2.38 -2.93
CA ILE A 144 -10.48 -1.87 -2.34
C ILE A 144 -10.69 -0.44 -2.81
N ILE A 145 -11.85 -0.18 -3.42
CA ILE A 145 -12.30 1.15 -3.83
C ILE A 145 -13.35 1.62 -2.84
N ALA A 146 -13.14 2.77 -2.20
CA ALA A 146 -14.18 3.45 -1.44
C ALA A 146 -15.07 4.23 -2.41
N GLN A 147 -16.37 3.90 -2.47
CA GLN A 147 -17.30 4.45 -3.48
C GLN A 147 -17.45 5.97 -3.39
N ARG A 148 -17.43 6.50 -2.18
CA ARG A 148 -17.59 7.94 -1.89
C ARG A 148 -16.26 8.62 -1.54
N ASP A 149 -15.20 8.24 -2.22
CA ASP A 149 -13.89 8.85 -2.02
C ASP A 149 -13.78 10.16 -2.78
N TYR A 150 -13.89 11.27 -2.06
CA TYR A 150 -13.76 12.62 -2.61
C TYR A 150 -12.33 13.20 -2.46
N ILE A 151 -11.39 12.40 -1.93
CA ILE A 151 -9.99 12.82 -1.73
C ILE A 151 -9.11 12.38 -2.90
N VAL A 152 -9.15 11.09 -3.26
CA VAL A 152 -8.37 10.57 -4.39
C VAL A 152 -9.20 10.43 -5.67
N GLY A 153 -10.51 10.60 -5.60
CA GLY A 153 -11.42 10.49 -6.72
C GLY A 153 -11.60 9.07 -7.24
N SER A 154 -12.02 8.93 -8.49
CA SER A 154 -12.29 7.61 -9.09
C SER A 154 -11.00 6.91 -9.49
N THR A 155 -10.73 5.78 -8.83
CA THR A 155 -9.54 4.93 -9.08
C THR A 155 -9.86 3.70 -9.94
N ARG A 156 -11.14 3.36 -10.10
CA ARG A 156 -11.60 2.14 -10.78
C ARG A 156 -10.96 1.93 -12.15
N SER A 157 -11.04 2.92 -13.03
CA SER A 157 -10.55 2.76 -14.41
C SER A 157 -9.03 2.56 -14.48
N ALA A 158 -8.26 3.13 -13.53
CA ALA A 158 -6.82 2.93 -13.47
C ALA A 158 -6.47 1.51 -13.00
N LEU A 159 -7.19 1.00 -12.00
CA LEU A 159 -7.04 -0.37 -11.51
C LEU A 159 -7.48 -1.40 -12.55
N GLU A 160 -8.59 -1.16 -13.26
CA GLU A 160 -9.05 -2.03 -14.35
C GLU A 160 -8.05 -2.08 -15.52
N ARG A 161 -7.44 -0.94 -15.89
CA ARG A 161 -6.34 -0.94 -16.88
C ARG A 161 -5.14 -1.73 -16.38
N GLN A 162 -4.79 -1.62 -15.09
CA GLN A 162 -3.69 -2.40 -14.51
C GLN A 162 -3.99 -3.89 -14.54
N ARG A 163 -5.21 -4.29 -14.21
CA ARG A 163 -5.68 -5.68 -14.32
C ARG A 163 -5.65 -6.19 -15.77
N ALA A 164 -6.09 -5.36 -16.72
CA ALA A 164 -6.03 -5.69 -18.16
C ALA A 164 -4.59 -5.85 -18.68
N ARG A 165 -3.59 -5.27 -18.01
CA ARG A 165 -2.17 -5.46 -18.28
C ARG A 165 -1.59 -6.74 -17.65
N GLY A 166 -2.42 -7.57 -17.02
CA GLY A 166 -2.02 -8.86 -16.46
C GLY A 166 -1.77 -8.87 -14.95
N ALA A 167 -2.04 -7.78 -14.23
CA ALA A 167 -1.98 -7.81 -12.76
C ALA A 167 -3.08 -8.75 -12.21
N PRO A 168 -2.74 -9.79 -11.41
CA PRO A 168 -3.71 -10.71 -10.82
C PRO A 168 -4.44 -10.01 -9.67
N MET A 169 -5.42 -9.18 -10.02
CA MET A 169 -6.07 -8.26 -9.10
C MET A 169 -7.58 -8.50 -9.03
N GLU A 170 -8.07 -8.75 -7.82
CA GLU A 170 -9.48 -8.59 -7.48
C GLU A 170 -9.76 -7.13 -7.12
N ILE A 171 -10.84 -6.56 -7.65
CA ILE A 171 -11.22 -5.16 -7.38
C ILE A 171 -12.57 -5.17 -6.68
N LEU A 172 -12.60 -4.75 -5.43
CA LEU A 172 -13.77 -4.69 -4.57
C LEU A 172 -14.25 -3.25 -4.41
N LEU A 173 -15.55 -3.04 -4.56
CA LEU A 173 -16.19 -1.77 -4.28
C LEU A 173 -16.83 -1.80 -2.89
N PHE A 174 -16.35 -0.95 -1.99
CA PHE A 174 -16.99 -0.74 -0.70
C PHE A 174 -18.01 0.39 -0.82
N GLU A 175 -19.28 -0.01 -0.93
CA GLU A 175 -20.39 0.91 -1.07
C GLU A 175 -20.50 1.82 0.15
N ASN A 176 -20.83 3.09 -0.11
CA ASN A 176 -20.95 4.13 0.92
C ASN A 176 -19.68 4.43 1.75
N ALA A 177 -18.57 3.72 1.55
CA ALA A 177 -17.31 4.03 2.19
C ALA A 177 -16.68 5.30 1.61
N THR A 178 -16.05 6.10 2.49
CA THR A 178 -15.26 7.28 2.11
C THR A 178 -13.77 6.96 2.19
N HIS A 179 -12.92 7.90 1.82
CA HIS A 179 -11.48 7.80 2.08
C HIS A 179 -11.23 7.59 3.58
N ALA A 180 -10.23 6.78 3.95
CA ALA A 180 -9.86 6.50 5.33
C ALA A 180 -11.07 6.10 6.22
N PHE A 181 -11.94 5.25 5.70
CA PHE A 181 -13.16 4.79 6.39
C PHE A 181 -12.88 4.04 7.70
N GLU A 182 -11.65 3.68 7.97
CA GLU A 182 -11.16 3.05 9.21
C GLU A 182 -10.86 4.07 10.31
N ASP A 183 -10.65 5.34 9.96
CA ASP A 183 -10.19 6.37 10.89
C ASP A 183 -11.35 7.00 11.65
N ALA A 184 -11.66 6.46 12.82
CA ALA A 184 -12.68 7.00 13.71
C ALA A 184 -12.31 8.38 14.32
N GLN A 185 -11.05 8.81 14.17
CA GLN A 185 -10.54 10.09 14.70
C GLN A 185 -10.29 11.12 13.59
N ALA A 186 -10.77 10.85 12.37
CA ALA A 186 -10.58 11.76 11.25
C ALA A 186 -11.32 13.09 11.48
N GLU A 187 -10.59 14.20 11.32
CA GLU A 187 -11.14 15.56 11.43
C GLU A 187 -11.64 16.11 10.08
N ASP A 188 -11.23 15.49 8.95
CA ASP A 188 -11.64 15.90 7.61
C ASP A 188 -13.12 15.55 7.38
N PRO A 189 -14.00 16.53 7.07
CA PRO A 189 -15.44 16.28 6.90
C PRO A 189 -15.78 15.35 5.72
N ARG A 190 -14.83 15.11 4.81
CA ARG A 190 -14.97 14.15 3.69
C ARG A 190 -14.72 12.71 4.11
N VAL A 191 -14.18 12.50 5.31
CA VAL A 191 -13.89 11.18 5.89
C VAL A 191 -15.01 10.82 6.87
N ARG A 192 -15.54 9.59 6.71
CA ARG A 192 -16.55 9.04 7.62
C ARG A 192 -16.15 7.65 8.04
N TYR A 193 -16.00 7.46 9.34
CA TYR A 193 -15.78 6.13 9.89
C TYR A 193 -16.93 5.19 9.55
N SER A 194 -16.59 4.00 9.04
CA SER A 194 -17.53 2.95 8.70
C SER A 194 -17.15 1.63 9.39
N PRO A 195 -17.80 1.30 10.52
CA PRO A 195 -17.52 0.04 11.23
C PRO A 195 -17.66 -1.20 10.32
N ALA A 196 -18.68 -1.20 9.45
CA ALA A 196 -18.95 -2.32 8.55
C ALA A 196 -17.84 -2.49 7.49
N ALA A 197 -17.39 -1.38 6.87
CA ALA A 197 -16.30 -1.41 5.90
C ALA A 197 -14.98 -1.83 6.57
N THR A 198 -14.69 -1.29 7.76
CA THR A 198 -13.50 -1.65 8.55
C THR A 198 -13.51 -3.13 8.95
N ALA A 199 -14.67 -3.67 9.37
CA ALA A 199 -14.80 -5.08 9.70
C ALA A 199 -14.55 -5.97 8.47
N ARG A 200 -15.10 -5.61 7.29
CA ARG A 200 -14.87 -6.36 6.06
C ARG A 200 -13.41 -6.30 5.60
N GLU A 201 -12.76 -5.16 5.76
CA GLU A 201 -11.33 -5.02 5.45
C GLU A 201 -10.47 -5.93 6.35
N ARG A 202 -10.74 -5.98 7.66
CA ARG A 202 -10.05 -6.88 8.59
C ARG A 202 -10.26 -8.36 8.22
N GLU A 203 -11.45 -8.72 7.77
CA GLU A 203 -11.74 -10.08 7.29
C GLU A 203 -10.90 -10.40 6.05
N LEU A 204 -10.85 -9.49 5.07
CA LEU A 204 -10.02 -9.64 3.86
C LEU A 204 -8.52 -9.74 4.21
N LEU A 205 -8.04 -8.98 5.18
CA LEU A 205 -6.68 -9.08 5.69
C LEU A 205 -6.41 -10.47 6.26
N ARG A 206 -7.32 -10.99 7.10
CA ARG A 206 -7.23 -12.34 7.66
C ARG A 206 -7.22 -13.40 6.54
N GLU A 207 -8.18 -13.32 5.61
CA GLU A 207 -8.27 -14.23 4.44
C GLU A 207 -6.96 -14.21 3.61
N MET A 208 -6.38 -13.01 3.40
CA MET A 208 -5.11 -12.87 2.70
C MET A 208 -3.96 -13.57 3.42
N ILE A 209 -3.87 -13.43 4.75
CA ILE A 209 -2.81 -14.04 5.58
C ILE A 209 -2.97 -15.56 5.63
N GLU A 210 -4.19 -16.06 5.86
CA GLU A 210 -4.48 -17.49 5.93
C GLU A 210 -4.22 -18.23 4.61
N ALA A 211 -4.25 -17.52 3.51
CA ALA A 211 -4.03 -18.08 2.18
C ALA A 211 -2.57 -17.96 1.68
N LEU A 212 -1.64 -17.48 2.53
CA LEU A 212 -0.20 -17.51 2.28
C LEU A 212 0.35 -18.88 2.65
#